data_4f694b009be889309a5a2003bfdff053
#
_entry.id   4f694b009be889309a5a2003bfdff053
#
_cell.length_a   1.000
_cell.length_b   1.000
_cell.length_c   1.000
_cell.angle_alpha   90.00
_cell.angle_beta   90.00
_cell.angle_gamma   90.00
#
_symmetry.space_group_name_H-M   'P 1'
#
loop_
_entity.id
_entity.type
_entity.pdbx_description
1 polymer ?
#
loop_
_entity_poly.entity_id
_entity_poly.type
_entity_poly.pdbx_seq_one_letter_code
_entity_poly.pdbx_strand_id
1 'polypeptide(L)'
;MKTIHIENLKFRIGAKEILHGITADLPTDRFVALLGPNGCGKSTLLKHLYRVHAVQEGRVTMDDTPLAEIPLRAAAQEIGVMGQFHAVDFDFSVEEIALMGRAPYKESFEDDTEEDYALVRVALERVGMADAAERSFNELSGGEQQRVMLARCLVQEPQLLILDEPTNHLDIKYQLHILELVKGLNVGVIAALHDLNLAAMYADLIVVMKAGRIERIGTPNEIITEEMLAHIYGVNANVTYDAAGLPLVDYRTEQIQ
;
A
#
# COMPACT_ATOMS: atom_id res chain seq x y z
N MET A 1 6.87 4.85 19.02
CA MET A 1 6.91 4.39 17.61
C MET A 1 6.14 3.09 17.57
N LYS A 2 5.05 3.02 16.80
CA LYS A 2 4.33 1.76 16.65
C LYS A 2 5.05 0.89 15.62
N THR A 3 5.02 -0.42 15.83
CA THR A 3 5.60 -1.41 14.90
C THR A 3 4.61 -2.56 14.72
N ILE A 4 4.46 -3.02 13.50
CA ILE A 4 3.74 -4.27 13.24
C ILE A 4 4.75 -5.41 13.32
N HIS A 5 4.58 -6.28 14.31
CA HIS A 5 5.36 -7.49 14.48
C HIS A 5 4.63 -8.68 13.87
N ILE A 6 5.31 -9.42 13.03
CA ILE A 6 4.79 -10.63 12.38
C ILE A 6 5.69 -11.78 12.79
N GLU A 7 5.11 -12.81 13.39
CA GLU A 7 5.83 -13.99 13.86
C GLU A 7 5.28 -15.25 13.19
N ASN A 8 6.11 -15.90 12.36
CA ASN A 8 5.83 -17.18 11.73
C ASN A 8 4.42 -17.26 11.07
N LEU A 9 4.01 -16.16 10.41
CA LEU A 9 2.70 -16.08 9.77
C LEU A 9 2.63 -17.05 8.59
N LYS A 10 1.71 -18.03 8.67
CA LYS A 10 1.39 -18.94 7.58
C LYS A 10 -0.06 -18.79 7.18
N PHE A 11 -0.31 -18.93 5.90
CA PHE A 11 -1.67 -18.80 5.36
C PHE A 11 -1.88 -19.71 4.16
N ARG A 12 -3.06 -20.34 4.12
CA ARG A 12 -3.52 -21.24 3.04
C ARG A 12 -4.84 -20.78 2.46
N ILE A 13 -4.98 -20.96 1.16
CA ILE A 13 -6.26 -20.87 0.45
C ILE A 13 -6.57 -22.23 -0.12
N GLY A 14 -7.55 -22.92 0.46
CA GLY A 14 -7.80 -24.34 0.17
C GLY A 14 -6.58 -25.20 0.50
N ALA A 15 -6.09 -25.96 -0.47
CA ALA A 15 -4.90 -26.81 -0.29
C ALA A 15 -3.57 -26.07 -0.55
N LYS A 16 -3.61 -24.84 -1.13
CA LYS A 16 -2.41 -24.11 -1.51
C LYS A 16 -1.95 -23.23 -0.35
N GLU A 17 -0.71 -23.44 0.11
CA GLU A 17 -0.04 -22.52 1.03
C GLU A 17 0.49 -21.32 0.27
N ILE A 18 0.19 -20.13 0.76
CA ILE A 18 0.54 -18.84 0.13
C ILE A 18 1.64 -18.13 0.91
N LEU A 19 1.54 -18.15 2.25
CA LEU A 19 2.58 -17.59 3.14
C LEU A 19 3.20 -18.74 3.93
N HIS A 20 4.53 -18.80 3.95
CA HIS A 20 5.33 -19.90 4.46
C HIS A 20 6.16 -19.51 5.68
N GLY A 21 5.51 -18.92 6.72
CA GLY A 21 6.21 -18.55 7.94
C GLY A 21 6.91 -17.20 7.81
N ILE A 22 6.14 -16.15 7.50
CA ILE A 22 6.63 -14.78 7.45
C ILE A 22 6.97 -14.32 8.88
N THR A 23 8.18 -13.80 9.05
CA THR A 23 8.61 -13.13 10.28
C THR A 23 9.28 -11.81 9.91
N ALA A 24 8.76 -10.69 10.44
CA ALA A 24 9.26 -9.35 10.17
C ALA A 24 8.76 -8.34 11.19
N ASP A 25 9.53 -7.29 11.38
CA ASP A 25 9.14 -6.07 12.08
C ASP A 25 8.98 -4.94 11.06
N LEU A 26 7.77 -4.43 10.92
CA LEU A 26 7.43 -3.37 9.97
C LEU A 26 7.17 -2.07 10.74
N PRO A 27 8.07 -1.07 10.65
CA PRO A 27 7.86 0.23 11.30
C PRO A 27 6.65 0.95 10.67
N THR A 28 5.85 1.61 11.52
CA THR A 28 4.65 2.34 11.08
C THR A 28 4.84 3.85 11.01
N ASP A 29 6.09 4.31 11.01
CA ASP A 29 6.47 5.72 10.90
C ASP A 29 7.39 5.99 9.69
N ARG A 30 7.55 4.99 8.83
CA ARG A 30 8.39 5.03 7.63
C ARG A 30 7.64 4.54 6.41
N PHE A 31 8.21 4.81 5.25
CA PHE A 31 7.74 4.22 4.01
C PHE A 31 8.39 2.85 3.79
N VAL A 32 7.61 1.78 3.98
CA VAL A 32 8.03 0.39 3.73
C VAL A 32 7.49 -0.07 2.38
N ALA A 33 8.36 -0.43 1.45
CA ALA A 33 7.98 -1.03 0.17
C ALA A 33 8.06 -2.56 0.22
N LEU A 34 6.98 -3.24 -0.16
CA LEU A 34 6.99 -4.68 -0.40
C LEU A 34 7.28 -4.94 -1.87
N LEU A 35 8.40 -5.59 -2.16
CA LEU A 35 8.84 -5.98 -3.50
C LEU A 35 8.82 -7.49 -3.68
N GLY A 36 8.72 -7.93 -4.93
CA GLY A 36 8.78 -9.35 -5.31
C GLY A 36 7.93 -9.66 -6.52
N PRO A 37 8.14 -10.83 -7.15
CA PRO A 37 7.40 -11.26 -8.34
C PRO A 37 5.90 -11.35 -8.12
N ASN A 38 5.13 -11.34 -9.20
CA ASN A 38 3.69 -11.55 -9.13
C ASN A 38 3.37 -12.91 -8.48
N GLY A 39 2.35 -12.91 -7.61
CA GLY A 39 1.94 -14.12 -6.89
C GLY A 39 2.86 -14.57 -5.75
N CYS A 40 3.89 -13.80 -5.36
CA CYS A 40 4.76 -14.14 -4.23
C CYS A 40 4.13 -13.95 -2.85
N GLY A 41 2.91 -13.36 -2.76
CA GLY A 41 2.18 -13.23 -1.50
C GLY A 41 2.07 -11.80 -0.94
N LYS A 42 2.53 -10.74 -1.64
CA LYS A 42 2.48 -9.34 -1.17
C LYS A 42 1.07 -8.92 -0.74
N SER A 43 0.10 -8.98 -1.65
CA SER A 43 -1.29 -8.61 -1.36
C SER A 43 -1.92 -9.51 -0.27
N THR A 44 -1.52 -10.79 -0.21
CA THR A 44 -1.97 -11.70 0.86
C THR A 44 -1.42 -11.25 2.22
N LEU A 45 -0.15 -10.87 2.29
CA LEU A 45 0.45 -10.31 3.50
C LEU A 45 -0.28 -9.02 3.92
N LEU A 46 -0.47 -8.06 2.99
CA LEU A 46 -1.20 -6.83 3.27
C LEU A 46 -2.62 -7.12 3.81
N LYS A 47 -3.33 -8.08 3.22
CA LYS A 47 -4.69 -8.49 3.67
C LYS A 47 -4.74 -8.99 5.11
N HIS A 48 -3.64 -9.51 5.67
CA HIS A 48 -3.55 -9.82 7.10
C HIS A 48 -3.34 -8.55 7.94
N LEU A 49 -2.54 -7.59 7.43
CA LEU A 49 -2.27 -6.35 8.16
C LEU A 49 -3.52 -5.48 8.31
N TYR A 50 -4.38 -5.44 7.28
CA TYR A 50 -5.67 -4.74 7.38
C TYR A 50 -6.86 -5.68 7.64
N ARG A 51 -6.59 -6.91 8.14
CA ARG A 51 -7.56 -7.83 8.75
C ARG A 51 -8.67 -8.36 7.84
N VAL A 52 -8.47 -8.35 6.52
CA VAL A 52 -9.36 -9.07 5.58
C VAL A 52 -9.15 -10.58 5.71
N HIS A 53 -7.93 -11.01 5.97
CA HIS A 53 -7.62 -12.40 6.28
C HIS A 53 -7.35 -12.57 7.78
N ALA A 54 -8.02 -13.52 8.40
CA ALA A 54 -7.70 -13.94 9.76
C ALA A 54 -6.37 -14.70 9.78
N VAL A 55 -5.58 -14.51 10.84
CA VAL A 55 -4.34 -15.27 11.06
C VAL A 55 -4.71 -16.73 11.31
N GLN A 56 -4.20 -17.65 10.49
CA GLN A 56 -4.41 -19.10 10.63
C GLN A 56 -3.33 -19.73 11.52
N GLU A 57 -2.07 -19.39 11.28
CA GLU A 57 -0.92 -19.82 12.10
C GLU A 57 0.03 -18.63 12.26
N GLY A 58 0.70 -18.56 13.42
CA GLY A 58 1.61 -17.47 13.77
C GLY A 58 0.90 -16.34 14.49
N ARG A 59 1.48 -15.15 14.48
CA ARG A 59 0.97 -13.97 15.19
C ARG A 59 1.23 -12.69 14.40
N VAL A 60 0.30 -11.75 14.47
CA VAL A 60 0.47 -10.39 13.97
C VAL A 60 -0.01 -9.43 15.05
N THR A 61 0.90 -8.57 15.53
CA THR A 61 0.58 -7.57 16.56
C THR A 61 0.93 -6.17 16.06
N MET A 62 0.25 -5.18 16.61
CA MET A 62 0.66 -3.78 16.54
C MET A 62 1.20 -3.42 17.93
N ASP A 63 2.49 -3.15 18.01
CA ASP A 63 3.25 -3.20 19.25
C ASP A 63 3.03 -4.57 19.95
N ASP A 64 2.55 -4.58 21.19
CA ASP A 64 2.28 -5.81 21.96
C ASP A 64 0.85 -6.33 21.79
N THR A 65 -0.04 -5.58 21.10
CA THR A 65 -1.46 -5.93 21.00
C THR A 65 -1.72 -6.73 19.72
N PRO A 66 -2.28 -7.95 19.82
CA PRO A 66 -2.71 -8.70 18.64
C PRO A 66 -3.67 -7.87 17.77
N LEU A 67 -3.39 -7.76 16.47
CA LEU A 67 -4.26 -6.99 15.56
C LEU A 67 -5.72 -7.46 15.61
N ALA A 68 -5.94 -8.74 15.84
CA ALA A 68 -7.28 -9.33 15.95
C ALA A 68 -8.07 -8.83 17.17
N GLU A 69 -7.40 -8.40 18.23
CA GLU A 69 -8.00 -7.92 19.48
C GLU A 69 -8.33 -6.41 19.46
N ILE A 70 -7.70 -5.66 18.56
CA ILE A 70 -8.04 -4.23 18.39
C ILE A 70 -9.46 -4.12 17.84
N PRO A 71 -10.38 -3.33 18.42
CA PRO A 71 -11.71 -3.13 17.85
C PRO A 71 -11.63 -2.68 16.38
N LEU A 72 -12.48 -3.23 15.50
CA LEU A 72 -12.43 -2.92 14.05
C LEU A 72 -12.49 -1.42 13.77
N ARG A 73 -13.35 -0.71 14.50
CA ARG A 73 -13.51 0.74 14.36
C ARG A 73 -12.22 1.48 14.73
N ALA A 74 -11.58 1.10 15.84
CA ALA A 74 -10.30 1.70 16.26
C ALA A 74 -9.18 1.40 15.26
N ALA A 75 -9.08 0.16 14.76
CA ALA A 75 -8.13 -0.17 13.72
C ALA A 75 -8.40 0.62 12.43
N ALA A 76 -9.67 0.81 12.05
CA ALA A 76 -10.05 1.58 10.88
C ALA A 76 -9.84 3.10 11.05
N GLN A 77 -9.74 3.64 12.25
CA GLN A 77 -9.34 5.03 12.50
C GLN A 77 -7.82 5.23 12.38
N GLU A 78 -7.03 4.19 12.64
CA GLU A 78 -5.57 4.26 12.59
C GLU A 78 -4.99 3.86 11.23
N ILE A 79 -5.64 2.93 10.51
CA ILE A 79 -5.11 2.31 9.29
C ILE A 79 -6.01 2.66 8.09
N GLY A 80 -5.49 3.51 7.20
CA GLY A 80 -6.10 3.78 5.89
C GLY A 80 -5.68 2.69 4.89
N VAL A 81 -6.65 2.15 4.16
CA VAL A 81 -6.39 1.04 3.23
C VAL A 81 -6.82 1.40 1.82
N MET A 82 -5.86 1.38 0.89
CA MET A 82 -6.10 1.38 -0.53
C MET A 82 -5.80 -0.01 -1.08
N GLY A 83 -6.83 -0.86 -1.12
CA GLY A 83 -6.75 -2.22 -1.70
C GLY A 83 -6.97 -2.22 -3.21
N GLN A 84 -6.82 -3.41 -3.82
CA GLN A 84 -7.24 -3.59 -5.22
C GLN A 84 -8.74 -3.32 -5.33
N PHE A 85 -9.08 -2.37 -6.19
CA PHE A 85 -10.45 -1.94 -6.37
C PHE A 85 -11.17 -2.84 -7.37
N HIS A 86 -12.38 -3.23 -7.02
CA HIS A 86 -13.32 -3.88 -7.94
C HIS A 86 -14.45 -2.89 -8.22
N ALA A 87 -15.02 -2.93 -9.41
CA ALA A 87 -16.09 -2.04 -9.81
C ALA A 87 -17.19 -1.97 -8.74
N VAL A 88 -17.69 -0.75 -8.49
CA VAL A 88 -18.85 -0.53 -7.61
C VAL A 88 -20.09 -0.67 -8.46
N ASP A 89 -21.02 -1.53 -8.03
CA ASP A 89 -22.29 -1.74 -8.74
C ASP A 89 -23.30 -0.57 -8.57
N PHE A 90 -22.94 0.43 -7.75
CA PHE A 90 -23.76 1.59 -7.45
C PHE A 90 -23.17 2.86 -8.05
N ASP A 91 -24.04 3.80 -8.41
CA ASP A 91 -23.66 5.07 -9.00
C ASP A 91 -23.44 6.14 -7.91
N PHE A 92 -22.23 6.13 -7.33
CA PHE A 92 -21.80 7.13 -6.36
C PHE A 92 -21.00 8.24 -7.04
N SER A 93 -21.15 9.47 -6.54
CA SER A 93 -20.28 10.57 -6.92
C SER A 93 -18.87 10.41 -6.33
N VAL A 94 -17.90 11.15 -6.87
CA VAL A 94 -16.53 11.21 -6.36
C VAL A 94 -16.50 11.68 -4.91
N GLU A 95 -17.33 12.69 -4.58
CA GLU A 95 -17.47 13.22 -3.22
C GLU A 95 -18.01 12.16 -2.26
N GLU A 96 -19.05 11.43 -2.65
CA GLU A 96 -19.64 10.36 -1.83
C GLU A 96 -18.64 9.23 -1.56
N ILE A 97 -17.85 8.81 -2.57
CA ILE A 97 -16.80 7.82 -2.40
C ILE A 97 -15.73 8.31 -1.40
N ALA A 98 -15.29 9.56 -1.53
CA ALA A 98 -14.31 10.13 -0.61
C ALA A 98 -14.86 10.22 0.82
N LEU A 99 -16.14 10.62 0.97
CA LEU A 99 -16.84 10.75 2.24
C LEU A 99 -16.96 9.43 3.00
N MET A 100 -17.01 8.28 2.31
CA MET A 100 -16.95 6.95 2.95
C MET A 100 -15.70 6.77 3.85
N GLY A 101 -14.66 7.58 3.66
CA GLY A 101 -13.49 7.61 4.54
C GLY A 101 -13.82 8.02 5.98
N ARG A 102 -14.95 8.72 6.21
CA ARG A 102 -15.40 9.13 7.55
C ARG A 102 -16.18 8.07 8.30
N ALA A 103 -16.56 6.96 7.63
CA ALA A 103 -17.34 5.88 8.24
C ALA A 103 -16.80 5.37 9.60
N PRO A 104 -15.48 5.25 9.85
CA PRO A 104 -14.96 4.81 11.14
C PRO A 104 -15.23 5.79 12.30
N TYR A 105 -15.60 7.02 12.01
CA TYR A 105 -15.84 8.07 13.02
C TYR A 105 -17.33 8.24 13.35
N LYS A 106 -18.22 7.65 12.55
CA LYS A 106 -19.66 7.84 12.63
C LYS A 106 -20.36 6.73 13.42
N GLU A 107 -21.41 7.11 14.14
CA GLU A 107 -22.39 6.16 14.67
C GLU A 107 -23.36 5.70 13.57
N SER A 108 -24.10 4.62 13.82
CA SER A 108 -25.10 4.16 12.85
C SER A 108 -26.19 5.23 12.66
N PHE A 109 -26.43 5.60 11.40
CA PHE A 109 -27.40 6.64 11.00
C PHE A 109 -27.03 8.08 11.40
N GLU A 110 -25.76 8.33 11.70
CA GLU A 110 -25.28 9.70 11.90
C GLU A 110 -25.06 10.38 10.53
N ASP A 111 -25.62 11.57 10.39
CA ASP A 111 -25.47 12.38 9.17
C ASP A 111 -24.03 12.91 9.01
N ASP A 112 -23.66 13.21 7.77
CA ASP A 112 -22.39 13.85 7.45
C ASP A 112 -22.40 15.31 7.85
N THR A 113 -21.30 15.80 8.42
CA THR A 113 -21.16 17.15 8.92
C THR A 113 -20.43 18.04 7.91
N GLU A 114 -20.54 19.36 8.06
CA GLU A 114 -19.76 20.32 7.28
C GLU A 114 -18.23 20.11 7.42
N GLU A 115 -17.78 19.62 8.57
CA GLU A 115 -16.38 19.28 8.81
C GLU A 115 -15.93 18.08 7.96
N ASP A 116 -16.78 17.05 7.83
CA ASP A 116 -16.51 15.89 6.96
C ASP A 116 -16.39 16.33 5.50
N TYR A 117 -17.32 17.17 5.03
CA TYR A 117 -17.25 17.72 3.67
C TYR A 117 -16.02 18.63 3.46
N ALA A 118 -15.59 19.37 4.49
CA ALA A 118 -14.37 20.15 4.40
C ALA A 118 -13.13 19.26 4.23
N LEU A 119 -13.05 18.15 4.96
CA LEU A 119 -11.98 17.14 4.82
C LEU A 119 -11.99 16.50 3.41
N VAL A 120 -13.17 16.21 2.89
CA VAL A 120 -13.32 15.65 1.53
C VAL A 120 -12.80 16.65 0.48
N ARG A 121 -13.19 17.93 0.56
CA ARG A 121 -12.70 18.95 -0.39
C ARG A 121 -11.19 19.05 -0.38
N VAL A 122 -10.57 19.13 0.81
CA VAL A 122 -9.11 19.17 0.94
C VAL A 122 -8.44 17.91 0.38
N ALA A 123 -9.01 16.74 0.63
CA ALA A 123 -8.45 15.49 0.12
C ALA A 123 -8.56 15.40 -1.41
N LEU A 124 -9.71 15.80 -1.99
CA LEU A 124 -9.90 15.81 -3.45
C LEU A 124 -8.99 16.84 -4.14
N GLU A 125 -8.76 18.02 -3.53
CA GLU A 125 -7.78 18.99 -4.02
C GLU A 125 -6.37 18.38 -4.06
N ARG A 126 -5.94 17.70 -2.99
CA ARG A 126 -4.61 17.08 -2.90
C ARG A 126 -4.36 16.03 -3.99
N VAL A 127 -5.38 15.27 -4.37
CA VAL A 127 -5.27 14.25 -5.43
C VAL A 127 -5.62 14.80 -6.82
N GLY A 128 -5.93 16.09 -6.95
CA GLY A 128 -6.29 16.74 -8.22
C GLY A 128 -7.61 16.25 -8.81
N MET A 129 -8.62 16.04 -7.94
CA MET A 129 -9.96 15.57 -8.31
C MET A 129 -11.09 16.50 -7.84
N ALA A 130 -10.78 17.71 -7.36
CA ALA A 130 -11.76 18.65 -6.85
C ALA A 130 -12.83 19.02 -7.89
N ASP A 131 -12.43 19.28 -9.14
CA ASP A 131 -13.35 19.64 -10.24
C ASP A 131 -14.26 18.48 -10.66
N ALA A 132 -13.99 17.27 -10.20
CA ALA A 132 -14.76 16.07 -10.51
C ALA A 132 -15.67 15.61 -9.37
N ALA A 133 -15.82 16.39 -8.28
CA ALA A 133 -16.51 15.98 -7.06
C ALA A 133 -17.93 15.45 -7.29
N GLU A 134 -18.69 16.09 -8.18
CA GLU A 134 -20.09 15.73 -8.52
C GLU A 134 -20.19 14.66 -9.61
N ARG A 135 -19.07 14.29 -10.28
CA ARG A 135 -19.11 13.28 -11.35
C ARG A 135 -19.34 11.89 -10.78
N SER A 136 -20.01 11.02 -11.60
CA SER A 136 -20.10 9.59 -11.26
C SER A 136 -18.70 8.96 -11.20
N PHE A 137 -18.43 8.23 -10.13
CA PHE A 137 -17.18 7.49 -9.96
C PHE A 137 -16.97 6.46 -11.08
N ASN A 138 -18.05 5.86 -11.59
CA ASN A 138 -17.99 4.85 -12.64
C ASN A 138 -17.63 5.42 -14.02
N GLU A 139 -17.78 6.74 -14.23
CA GLU A 139 -17.38 7.43 -15.47
C GLU A 139 -15.88 7.80 -15.49
N LEU A 140 -15.18 7.62 -14.37
CA LEU A 140 -13.78 7.95 -14.26
C LEU A 140 -12.88 6.91 -14.93
N SER A 141 -11.74 7.36 -15.48
CA SER A 141 -10.65 6.48 -15.87
C SER A 141 -10.09 5.74 -14.65
N GLY A 142 -9.45 4.58 -14.86
CA GLY A 142 -8.87 3.80 -13.75
C GLY A 142 -7.88 4.61 -12.89
N GLY A 143 -7.13 5.53 -13.51
CA GLY A 143 -6.21 6.41 -12.79
C GLY A 143 -6.93 7.49 -11.96
N GLU A 144 -8.07 8.04 -12.45
CA GLU A 144 -8.90 8.95 -11.68
C GLU A 144 -9.54 8.22 -10.50
N GLN A 145 -10.06 7.00 -10.72
CA GLN A 145 -10.61 6.16 -9.65
C GLN A 145 -9.58 5.88 -8.55
N GLN A 146 -8.33 5.56 -8.90
CA GLN A 146 -7.27 5.36 -7.92
C GLN A 146 -6.99 6.61 -7.09
N ARG A 147 -6.98 7.80 -7.70
CA ARG A 147 -6.82 9.07 -6.97
C ARG A 147 -7.97 9.33 -6.00
N VAL A 148 -9.21 9.06 -6.42
CA VAL A 148 -10.37 9.18 -5.53
C VAL A 148 -10.30 8.18 -4.36
N MET A 149 -9.85 6.95 -4.62
CA MET A 149 -9.63 5.95 -3.56
C MET A 149 -8.54 6.39 -2.57
N LEU A 150 -7.49 7.07 -3.06
CA LEU A 150 -6.50 7.68 -2.17
C LEU A 150 -7.12 8.82 -1.36
N ALA A 151 -7.92 9.71 -1.99
CA ALA A 151 -8.64 10.76 -1.27
C ALA A 151 -9.50 10.18 -0.14
N ARG A 152 -10.25 9.10 -0.38
CA ARG A 152 -11.00 8.38 0.66
C ARG A 152 -10.12 7.96 1.83
N CYS A 153 -8.91 7.46 1.56
CA CYS A 153 -7.96 7.11 2.62
C CYS A 153 -7.47 8.35 3.38
N LEU A 154 -7.26 9.48 2.70
CA LEU A 154 -6.80 10.72 3.32
C LEU A 154 -7.87 11.35 4.22
N VAL A 155 -9.15 11.31 3.80
CA VAL A 155 -10.30 11.78 4.60
C VAL A 155 -10.43 11.04 5.93
N GLN A 156 -9.93 9.82 6.00
CA GLN A 156 -9.87 9.02 7.22
C GLN A 156 -8.82 9.53 8.22
N GLU A 157 -7.88 10.39 7.81
CA GLU A 157 -6.78 10.92 8.64
C GLU A 157 -5.97 9.80 9.35
N PRO A 158 -5.51 8.77 8.62
CA PRO A 158 -4.87 7.61 9.21
C PRO A 158 -3.46 7.93 9.71
N GLN A 159 -2.94 7.09 10.63
CA GLN A 159 -1.54 7.12 11.05
C GLN A 159 -0.66 6.17 10.24
N LEU A 160 -1.27 5.16 9.62
CA LEU A 160 -0.64 4.20 8.72
C LEU A 160 -1.47 4.05 7.45
N LEU A 161 -0.84 4.15 6.29
CA LEU A 161 -1.44 3.81 5.00
C LEU A 161 -0.94 2.44 4.54
N ILE A 162 -1.87 1.56 4.18
CA ILE A 162 -1.56 0.30 3.52
C ILE A 162 -2.05 0.39 2.08
N LEU A 163 -1.11 0.33 1.13
CA LEU A 163 -1.36 0.54 -0.29
C LEU A 163 -1.03 -0.73 -1.08
N ASP A 164 -2.03 -1.36 -1.68
CA ASP A 164 -1.84 -2.54 -2.52
C ASP A 164 -1.80 -2.13 -4.00
N GLU A 165 -0.58 -2.01 -4.54
CA GLU A 165 -0.30 -1.62 -5.93
C GLU A 165 -0.88 -0.23 -6.31
N PRO A 166 -0.56 0.84 -5.54
CA PRO A 166 -1.18 2.16 -5.72
C PRO A 166 -0.81 2.85 -7.05
N THR A 167 0.20 2.36 -7.75
CA THR A 167 0.70 2.93 -9.00
C THR A 167 0.25 2.17 -10.25
N ASN A 168 -0.49 1.07 -10.11
CA ASN A 168 -0.95 0.29 -11.25
C ASN A 168 -1.93 1.09 -12.11
N HIS A 169 -1.83 0.91 -13.44
CA HIS A 169 -2.68 1.55 -14.43
C HIS A 169 -2.60 3.09 -14.47
N LEU A 170 -1.59 3.69 -13.81
CA LEU A 170 -1.33 5.11 -13.84
C LEU A 170 -0.22 5.47 -14.82
N ASP A 171 -0.36 6.62 -15.47
CA ASP A 171 0.74 7.26 -16.18
C ASP A 171 1.86 7.65 -15.21
N ILE A 172 3.11 7.68 -15.68
CA ILE A 172 4.30 8.00 -14.86
C ILE A 172 4.12 9.29 -14.05
N LYS A 173 3.53 10.33 -14.64
CA LYS A 173 3.24 11.60 -13.95
C LYS A 173 2.41 11.39 -12.68
N TYR A 174 1.36 10.57 -12.76
CA TYR A 174 0.47 10.31 -11.65
C TYR A 174 1.04 9.31 -10.65
N GLN A 175 1.86 8.33 -11.10
CA GLN A 175 2.61 7.45 -10.21
C GLN A 175 3.51 8.26 -9.27
N LEU A 176 4.32 9.16 -9.85
CA LEU A 176 5.18 10.07 -9.09
C LEU A 176 4.37 10.97 -8.15
N HIS A 177 3.30 11.59 -8.67
CA HIS A 177 2.46 12.47 -7.87
C HIS A 177 1.85 11.79 -6.64
N ILE A 178 1.32 10.56 -6.78
CA ILE A 178 0.77 9.78 -5.67
C ILE A 178 1.85 9.47 -4.64
N LEU A 179 3.02 8.99 -5.09
CA LEU A 179 4.08 8.61 -4.15
C LEU A 179 4.69 9.82 -3.44
N GLU A 180 4.85 10.95 -4.13
CA GLU A 180 5.26 12.23 -3.51
C GLU A 180 4.24 12.70 -2.48
N LEU A 181 2.95 12.68 -2.82
CA LEU A 181 1.88 13.06 -1.91
C LEU A 181 1.90 12.18 -0.66
N VAL A 182 1.94 10.86 -0.83
CA VAL A 182 1.97 9.90 0.27
C VAL A 182 3.20 10.07 1.15
N LYS A 183 4.39 10.25 0.55
CA LYS A 183 5.64 10.51 1.29
C LYS A 183 5.59 11.82 2.08
N GLY A 184 4.89 12.84 1.55
CA GLY A 184 4.72 14.15 2.19
C GLY A 184 3.71 14.20 3.35
N LEU A 185 2.95 13.12 3.59
CA LEU A 185 1.91 13.10 4.65
C LEU A 185 2.46 12.96 6.06
N ASN A 186 3.75 12.61 6.24
CA ASN A 186 4.36 12.28 7.54
C ASN A 186 3.61 11.18 8.33
N VAL A 187 3.01 10.24 7.63
CA VAL A 187 2.39 9.03 8.19
C VAL A 187 3.18 7.80 7.77
N GLY A 188 3.04 6.71 8.48
CA GLY A 188 3.62 5.44 8.05
C GLY A 188 2.97 4.92 6.77
N VAL A 189 3.75 4.24 5.94
CA VAL A 189 3.27 3.65 4.69
C VAL A 189 3.80 2.24 4.54
N ILE A 190 2.93 1.29 4.22
CA ILE A 190 3.32 -0.05 3.76
C ILE A 190 2.69 -0.24 2.38
N ALA A 191 3.51 -0.24 1.33
CA ALA A 191 3.04 -0.29 -0.04
C ALA A 191 3.61 -1.49 -0.81
N ALA A 192 2.74 -2.26 -1.49
CA ALA A 192 3.20 -3.21 -2.50
C ALA A 192 3.50 -2.43 -3.79
N LEU A 193 4.75 -2.46 -4.22
CA LEU A 193 5.19 -1.79 -5.45
C LEU A 193 5.74 -2.82 -6.44
N HIS A 194 5.65 -2.48 -7.74
CA HIS A 194 6.23 -3.28 -8.82
C HIS A 194 7.47 -2.65 -9.43
N ASP A 195 7.53 -1.33 -9.42
CA ASP A 195 8.66 -0.58 -9.97
C ASP A 195 9.78 -0.44 -8.94
N LEU A 196 10.95 -0.99 -9.28
CA LEU A 196 12.12 -0.98 -8.40
C LEU A 196 12.73 0.41 -8.25
N ASN A 197 12.68 1.24 -9.30
CA ASN A 197 13.19 2.59 -9.26
C ASN A 197 12.28 3.49 -8.40
N LEU A 198 10.96 3.31 -8.50
CA LEU A 198 10.03 4.00 -7.61
C LEU A 198 10.21 3.55 -6.15
N ALA A 199 10.41 2.26 -5.91
CA ALA A 199 10.69 1.77 -4.56
C ALA A 199 12.02 2.35 -4.01
N ALA A 200 13.07 2.43 -4.84
CA ALA A 200 14.34 3.05 -4.47
C ALA A 200 14.20 4.53 -4.10
N MET A 201 13.36 5.26 -4.84
CA MET A 201 13.18 6.69 -4.69
C MET A 201 12.37 7.07 -3.44
N TYR A 202 11.37 6.27 -3.08
CA TYR A 202 10.39 6.64 -2.06
C TYR A 202 10.48 5.85 -0.77
N ALA A 203 10.96 4.60 -0.79
CA ALA A 203 10.98 3.76 0.40
C ALA A 203 12.16 4.08 1.32
N ASP A 204 11.91 4.03 2.62
CA ASP A 204 12.95 4.07 3.65
C ASP A 204 13.44 2.64 3.97
N LEU A 205 12.54 1.66 3.78
CA LEU A 205 12.81 0.24 3.99
C LEU A 205 12.16 -0.57 2.87
N ILE A 206 12.86 -1.58 2.39
CA ILE A 206 12.38 -2.53 1.39
C ILE A 206 12.30 -3.92 2.00
N VAL A 207 11.17 -4.58 1.82
CA VAL A 207 10.95 -5.99 2.16
C VAL A 207 10.79 -6.77 0.86
N VAL A 208 11.72 -7.68 0.58
CA VAL A 208 11.69 -8.51 -0.62
C VAL A 208 11.03 -9.83 -0.32
N MET A 209 9.99 -10.16 -1.07
CA MET A 209 9.25 -11.42 -0.96
C MET A 209 9.45 -12.30 -2.19
N LYS A 210 9.61 -13.62 -1.95
CA LYS A 210 9.65 -14.66 -3.00
C LYS A 210 8.96 -15.91 -2.50
N ALA A 211 8.06 -16.46 -3.30
CA ALA A 211 7.38 -17.74 -3.01
C ALA A 211 6.82 -17.82 -1.57
N GLY A 212 6.12 -16.78 -1.10
CA GLY A 212 5.50 -16.76 0.22
C GLY A 212 6.44 -16.58 1.41
N ARG A 213 7.69 -16.20 1.18
CA ARG A 213 8.72 -15.94 2.21
C ARG A 213 9.29 -14.55 2.07
N ILE A 214 9.80 -14.00 3.16
CA ILE A 214 10.67 -12.83 3.12
C ILE A 214 12.10 -13.34 2.88
N GLU A 215 12.74 -12.79 1.86
CA GLU A 215 14.11 -13.11 1.48
C GLU A 215 15.10 -12.14 2.09
N ARG A 216 14.79 -10.84 2.03
CA ARG A 216 15.64 -9.76 2.57
C ARG A 216 14.79 -8.60 3.07
N ILE A 217 15.31 -7.88 4.06
CA ILE A 217 14.80 -6.60 4.55
C ILE A 217 16.02 -5.67 4.70
N GLY A 218 15.90 -4.43 4.21
CA GLY A 218 16.97 -3.44 4.30
C GLY A 218 16.62 -2.13 3.60
N THR A 219 17.54 -1.20 3.61
CA THR A 219 17.44 0.06 2.86
C THR A 219 17.47 -0.20 1.35
N PRO A 220 17.02 0.76 0.51
CA PRO A 220 17.12 0.61 -0.94
C PRO A 220 18.53 0.24 -1.42
N ASN A 221 19.57 0.87 -0.86
CA ASN A 221 20.97 0.64 -1.23
C ASN A 221 21.47 -0.78 -0.86
N GLU A 222 20.95 -1.35 0.23
CA GLU A 222 21.31 -2.72 0.67
C GLU A 222 20.56 -3.79 -0.12
N ILE A 223 19.36 -3.47 -0.62
CA ILE A 223 18.46 -4.43 -1.24
C ILE A 223 18.60 -4.45 -2.76
N ILE A 224 18.60 -3.28 -3.41
CA ILE A 224 18.57 -3.21 -4.88
C ILE A 224 19.99 -3.42 -5.41
N THR A 225 20.29 -4.68 -5.71
CA THR A 225 21.59 -5.13 -6.23
C THR A 225 21.38 -6.03 -7.45
N GLU A 226 22.37 -6.12 -8.33
CA GLU A 226 22.33 -7.00 -9.50
C GLU A 226 22.08 -8.47 -9.08
N GLU A 227 22.70 -8.91 -7.97
CA GLU A 227 22.49 -10.24 -7.40
C GLU A 227 21.03 -10.48 -7.00
N MET A 228 20.40 -9.49 -6.31
CA MET A 228 19.01 -9.58 -5.91
C MET A 228 18.10 -9.64 -7.13
N LEU A 229 18.36 -8.83 -8.18
CA LEU A 229 17.58 -8.83 -9.41
C LEU A 229 17.64 -10.18 -10.14
N ALA A 230 18.83 -10.74 -10.26
CA ALA A 230 19.01 -12.07 -10.84
C ALA A 230 18.33 -13.17 -10.00
N HIS A 231 18.49 -13.12 -8.67
CA HIS A 231 17.94 -14.15 -7.79
C HIS A 231 16.40 -14.08 -7.67
N ILE A 232 15.85 -12.89 -7.47
CA ILE A 232 14.42 -12.71 -7.19
C ILE A 232 13.59 -12.69 -8.46
N TYR A 233 14.04 -11.92 -9.47
CA TYR A 233 13.27 -11.67 -10.68
C TYR A 233 13.75 -12.46 -11.89
N GLY A 234 14.94 -13.08 -11.81
CA GLY A 234 15.52 -13.85 -12.93
C GLY A 234 15.96 -12.95 -14.09
N VAL A 235 16.27 -11.68 -13.83
CA VAL A 235 16.66 -10.71 -14.85
C VAL A 235 18.09 -10.22 -14.63
N ASN A 236 18.81 -10.00 -15.74
CA ASN A 236 20.09 -9.31 -15.72
C ASN A 236 19.84 -7.80 -15.89
N ALA A 237 20.33 -7.03 -14.96
CA ALA A 237 20.26 -5.58 -15.00
C ALA A 237 21.53 -4.99 -14.42
N ASN A 238 21.85 -3.75 -14.80
CA ASN A 238 22.87 -2.97 -14.11
C ASN A 238 22.25 -2.15 -13.01
N VAL A 239 22.92 -2.06 -11.88
CA VAL A 239 22.56 -1.13 -10.82
C VAL A 239 23.60 0.00 -10.79
N THR A 240 23.16 1.19 -11.08
CA THR A 240 23.93 2.42 -10.98
C THR A 240 23.36 3.29 -9.85
N TYR A 241 23.98 4.41 -9.56
CA TYR A 241 23.52 5.31 -8.50
C TYR A 241 23.34 6.71 -9.06
N ASP A 242 22.26 7.37 -8.66
CA ASP A 242 22.00 8.76 -8.99
C ASP A 242 22.90 9.73 -8.18
N ALA A 243 22.72 11.05 -8.40
CA ALA A 243 23.47 12.08 -7.69
C ALA A 243 23.19 12.14 -6.18
N ALA A 244 22.06 11.58 -5.72
CA ALA A 244 21.69 11.45 -4.31
C ALA A 244 22.18 10.13 -3.69
N GLY A 245 22.79 9.25 -4.49
CA GLY A 245 23.28 7.94 -4.06
C GLY A 245 22.16 6.88 -3.99
N LEU A 246 21.01 7.10 -4.63
CA LEU A 246 19.94 6.11 -4.72
C LEU A 246 20.19 5.15 -5.90
N PRO A 247 19.90 3.85 -5.72
CA PRO A 247 20.09 2.86 -6.77
C PRO A 247 19.12 3.07 -7.93
N LEU A 248 19.64 3.00 -9.15
CA LEU A 248 18.90 3.02 -10.40
C LEU A 248 19.09 1.70 -11.13
N VAL A 249 17.99 1.05 -11.45
CA VAL A 249 17.97 -0.21 -12.20
C VAL A 249 17.85 0.09 -13.69
N ASP A 250 18.86 -0.32 -14.46
CA ASP A 250 18.89 -0.28 -15.91
C ASP A 250 18.76 -1.70 -16.46
N TYR A 251 17.60 -2.03 -17.03
CA TYR A 251 17.29 -3.35 -17.54
C TYR A 251 17.96 -3.59 -18.88
N ARG A 252 18.72 -4.69 -18.99
CA ARG A 252 19.33 -5.12 -20.25
C ARG A 252 18.47 -6.18 -20.92
N THR A 253 18.24 -6.01 -22.19
CA THR A 253 17.43 -6.94 -23.01
C THR A 253 18.23 -8.15 -23.49
N GLU A 254 19.51 -8.27 -23.17
CA GLU A 254 20.33 -9.42 -23.57
C GLU A 254 20.05 -10.62 -22.70
N GLN A 255 19.36 -11.61 -23.30
CA GLN A 255 19.11 -12.99 -22.86
C GLN A 255 18.05 -13.17 -21.77
N ILE A 256 16.79 -13.03 -22.17
CA ILE A 256 15.72 -13.86 -21.59
C ILE A 256 15.82 -15.22 -22.29
N GLN A 257 16.44 -16.20 -21.65
CA GLN A 257 16.40 -17.60 -22.09
C GLN A 257 15.22 -18.33 -21.50
#